data_311b2ed1c59b1e2d08513cc7307fc3a3
#
_entry.id   311b2ed1c59b1e2d08513cc7307fc3a3
#
_cell.length_a   1.000
_cell.length_b   1.000
_cell.length_c   1.000
_cell.angle_alpha   90.00
_cell.angle_beta   90.00
_cell.angle_gamma   90.00
#
_symmetry.space_group_name_H-M   'P 1'
#
loop_
_entity.id
_entity.type
_entity.pdbx_description
1 polymer ?
#
loop_
_entity_poly.entity_id
_entity_poly.type
_entity_poly.pdbx_seq_one_letter_code
_entity_poly.pdbx_strand_id
1 'polypeptide(L)'
;FTINGFPYDNFHQPIVKRGVYLPEWWRPERLGYTLQLADILVKLLPEAETNGSISTLPIAWADENANQENLAQAGANLRELAAKLQKLEESTGKRIIVAIEPEPGCVLDTTQDVVDWFEKELPETQHRRYLGVCHDICHSAVMMESQEEVLSRLVKAGVMIGKVQVSNAIIADWLSMAVGRQREAIAQLSEFAEDRYLHQTGRLKADGSFELVEDLPDLLRSAESEEKPA
;
A
#
# COMPACT_ATOMS: atom_id res chain seq x y z
N PHE A 1 -6.45 -16.35 8.58
CA PHE A 1 -7.67 -15.57 8.29
C PHE A 1 -7.34 -14.09 8.19
N THR A 2 -7.90 -13.41 7.17
CA THR A 2 -7.59 -12.02 6.90
C THR A 2 -8.79 -11.26 6.32
N ILE A 3 -8.84 -9.95 6.58
CA ILE A 3 -9.77 -9.02 5.93
C ILE A 3 -8.94 -7.99 5.14
N ASN A 4 -9.41 -7.60 3.96
CA ASN A 4 -8.91 -6.40 3.29
C ASN A 4 -9.71 -5.20 3.83
N GLY A 5 -9.08 -4.41 4.70
CA GLY A 5 -9.67 -3.21 5.32
C GLY A 5 -9.22 -1.91 4.66
N PHE A 6 -8.62 -1.99 3.48
CA PHE A 6 -8.20 -0.82 2.72
C PHE A 6 -9.39 0.00 2.24
N PRO A 7 -10.37 -0.57 1.49
CA PRO A 7 -11.54 0.17 1.04
C PRO A 7 -12.47 0.52 2.23
N TYR A 8 -13.00 1.75 2.23
CA TYR A 8 -13.89 2.24 3.28
C TYR A 8 -15.32 2.45 2.77
N ASP A 9 -15.48 3.05 1.58
CA ASP A 9 -16.77 3.40 1.00
C ASP A 9 -17.05 2.59 -0.27
N ASN A 10 -17.94 3.03 -1.13
CA ASN A 10 -18.33 2.32 -2.33
C ASN A 10 -17.18 2.19 -3.34
N PHE A 11 -16.51 1.06 -3.27
CA PHE A 11 -15.40 0.69 -4.14
C PHE A 11 -15.83 0.29 -5.57
N HIS A 12 -17.12 0.22 -5.83
CA HIS A 12 -17.69 -0.18 -7.12
C HIS A 12 -18.25 0.98 -7.93
N GLN A 13 -17.95 2.23 -7.55
CA GLN A 13 -18.28 3.40 -8.35
C GLN A 13 -17.60 3.34 -9.74
N PRO A 14 -18.13 4.01 -10.76
CA PRO A 14 -17.51 4.05 -12.09
C PRO A 14 -16.07 4.57 -12.06
N ILE A 15 -15.78 5.55 -11.21
CA ILE A 15 -14.45 6.13 -10.98
C ILE A 15 -14.19 6.15 -9.48
N VAL A 16 -13.12 5.52 -9.04
CA VAL A 16 -12.68 5.47 -7.64
C VAL A 16 -11.37 6.24 -7.46
N LYS A 17 -10.35 5.92 -8.26
CA LYS A 17 -9.02 6.57 -8.27
C LYS A 17 -8.54 6.83 -6.83
N ARG A 18 -8.17 8.07 -6.49
CA ARG A 18 -7.69 8.45 -5.15
C ARG A 18 -8.73 8.33 -4.04
N GLY A 19 -10.01 8.14 -4.39
CA GLY A 19 -11.08 7.95 -3.40
C GLY A 19 -10.89 6.73 -2.51
N VAL A 20 -10.12 5.73 -2.94
CA VAL A 20 -9.82 4.53 -2.16
C VAL A 20 -9.02 4.86 -0.88
N TYR A 21 -8.20 5.92 -0.90
CA TYR A 21 -7.35 6.33 0.22
C TYR A 21 -8.10 7.16 1.27
N LEU A 22 -9.40 7.39 1.10
CA LEU A 22 -10.23 8.13 2.06
C LEU A 22 -11.09 7.19 2.93
N PRO A 23 -11.34 7.54 4.20
CA PRO A 23 -10.65 8.58 4.97
C PRO A 23 -9.20 8.15 5.29
N GLU A 24 -8.32 9.12 5.41
CA GLU A 24 -6.92 8.92 5.73
C GLU A 24 -6.72 8.52 7.21
N TRP A 25 -5.51 8.07 7.57
CA TRP A 25 -5.23 7.62 8.94
C TRP A 25 -5.23 8.73 10.00
N TRP A 26 -5.17 9.99 9.64
CA TRP A 26 -5.36 11.08 10.60
C TRP A 26 -6.84 11.35 10.93
N ARG A 27 -7.78 10.75 10.21
CA ARG A 27 -9.21 10.87 10.47
C ARG A 27 -9.68 9.81 11.46
N PRO A 28 -10.51 10.19 12.46
CA PRO A 28 -11.03 9.25 13.45
C PRO A 28 -11.94 8.17 12.85
N GLU A 29 -12.54 8.44 11.70
CA GLU A 29 -13.39 7.50 10.99
C GLU A 29 -12.60 6.27 10.56
N ARG A 30 -11.35 6.43 10.10
CA ARG A 30 -10.47 5.30 9.71
C ARG A 30 -10.16 4.41 10.92
N LEU A 31 -9.84 5.00 12.05
CA LEU A 31 -9.61 4.27 13.30
C LEU A 31 -10.87 3.49 13.70
N GLY A 32 -12.04 4.16 13.72
CA GLY A 32 -13.31 3.54 14.09
C GLY A 32 -13.68 2.36 13.18
N TYR A 33 -13.51 2.53 11.87
CA TYR A 33 -13.74 1.49 10.88
C TYR A 33 -12.83 0.27 11.09
N THR A 34 -11.54 0.50 11.28
CA THR A 34 -10.57 -0.58 11.47
C THR A 34 -10.86 -1.39 12.74
N LEU A 35 -11.30 -0.71 13.82
CA LEU A 35 -11.72 -1.38 15.05
C LEU A 35 -12.98 -2.23 14.84
N GLN A 36 -13.96 -1.76 14.08
CA GLN A 36 -15.15 -2.54 13.73
C GLN A 36 -14.77 -3.80 12.94
N LEU A 37 -13.82 -3.68 12.00
CA LEU A 37 -13.31 -4.84 11.26
C LEU A 37 -12.60 -5.83 12.19
N ALA A 38 -11.84 -5.35 13.18
CA ALA A 38 -11.20 -6.20 14.18
C ALA A 38 -12.23 -6.97 15.01
N ASP A 39 -13.28 -6.32 15.48
CA ASP A 39 -14.39 -6.96 16.21
C ASP A 39 -15.13 -8.01 15.38
N ILE A 40 -15.31 -7.74 14.09
CA ILE A 40 -15.92 -8.69 13.15
C ILE A 40 -14.98 -9.89 12.95
N LEU A 41 -13.68 -9.65 12.71
CA LEU A 41 -12.72 -10.71 12.44
C LEU A 41 -12.58 -11.65 13.64
N VAL A 42 -12.55 -11.13 14.87
CA VAL A 42 -12.53 -11.95 16.10
C VAL A 42 -13.72 -12.92 16.14
N LYS A 43 -14.91 -12.49 15.72
CA LYS A 43 -16.11 -13.33 15.67
C LYS A 43 -16.08 -14.37 14.54
N LEU A 44 -15.41 -14.04 13.44
CA LEU A 44 -15.28 -14.93 12.28
C LEU A 44 -14.15 -15.95 12.43
N LEU A 45 -13.15 -15.69 13.28
CA LEU A 45 -12.07 -16.63 13.53
C LEU A 45 -12.61 -17.93 14.17
N PRO A 46 -12.28 -19.09 13.62
CA PRO A 46 -12.57 -20.38 14.26
C PRO A 46 -12.03 -20.42 15.69
N GLU A 47 -12.60 -21.29 16.52
CA GLU A 47 -12.20 -21.41 17.93
C GLU A 47 -10.72 -21.78 18.09
N ALA A 48 -10.19 -22.61 17.19
CA ALA A 48 -8.78 -23.04 17.20
C ALA A 48 -7.80 -21.98 16.70
N GLU A 49 -8.29 -20.88 16.08
CA GLU A 49 -7.45 -19.83 15.51
C GLU A 49 -7.36 -18.63 16.44
N THR A 50 -6.14 -18.31 16.80
CA THR A 50 -5.84 -17.21 17.73
C THR A 50 -5.31 -15.95 17.07
N ASN A 51 -5.06 -15.97 15.74
CA ASN A 51 -4.50 -14.85 15.02
C ASN A 51 -5.30 -14.53 13.76
N GLY A 52 -5.49 -13.23 13.51
CA GLY A 52 -6.05 -12.71 12.27
C GLY A 52 -5.33 -11.45 11.81
N SER A 53 -5.45 -11.10 10.55
CA SER A 53 -4.85 -9.88 10.00
C SER A 53 -5.85 -9.04 9.22
N ILE A 54 -5.62 -7.72 9.22
CA ILE A 54 -6.40 -6.76 8.44
C ILE A 54 -5.40 -5.87 7.71
N SER A 55 -5.44 -5.84 6.36
CA SER A 55 -4.64 -4.85 5.63
C SER A 55 -5.32 -3.48 5.64
N THR A 56 -4.52 -2.41 5.60
CA THR A 56 -4.99 -1.04 5.59
C THR A 56 -4.10 -0.15 4.74
N LEU A 57 -4.62 1.02 4.33
CA LEU A 57 -3.91 1.97 3.47
C LEU A 57 -2.61 2.50 4.09
N PRO A 58 -1.64 2.93 3.25
CA PRO A 58 -0.33 3.44 3.66
C PRO A 58 -0.40 4.92 4.10
N ILE A 59 -1.12 5.17 5.17
CA ILE A 59 -1.41 6.46 5.81
C ILE A 59 -2.35 7.33 4.98
N ALA A 60 -1.98 7.70 3.76
CA ALA A 60 -2.75 8.53 2.83
C ALA A 60 -2.06 8.56 1.46
N TRP A 61 -2.72 9.13 0.47
CA TRP A 61 -2.07 9.62 -0.74
C TRP A 61 -1.09 10.75 -0.39
N ALA A 62 0.08 10.79 -1.06
CA ALA A 62 1.10 11.81 -0.81
C ALA A 62 0.75 13.12 -1.54
N ASP A 63 -0.07 13.95 -0.90
CA ASP A 63 -0.44 15.29 -1.37
C ASP A 63 -0.18 16.35 -0.29
N GLU A 64 -0.63 17.59 -0.55
CA GLU A 64 -0.47 18.73 0.38
C GLU A 64 -1.13 18.52 1.74
N ASN A 65 -2.11 17.61 1.85
CA ASN A 65 -2.76 17.29 3.12
C ASN A 65 -1.91 16.36 3.99
N ALA A 66 -0.93 15.67 3.42
CA ALA A 66 0.03 14.85 4.15
C ALA A 66 1.10 15.69 4.87
N ASN A 67 0.68 16.76 5.55
CA ASN A 67 1.55 17.65 6.31
C ASN A 67 1.95 17.05 7.66
N GLN A 68 2.93 17.66 8.32
CA GLN A 68 3.49 17.16 9.57
C GLN A 68 2.45 16.97 10.69
N GLU A 69 1.46 17.84 10.81
CA GLU A 69 0.41 17.74 11.82
C GLU A 69 -0.49 16.53 11.58
N ASN A 70 -0.96 16.35 10.35
CA ASN A 70 -1.78 15.22 9.96
C ASN A 70 -1.01 13.89 10.10
N LEU A 71 0.27 13.86 9.70
CA LEU A 71 1.09 12.67 9.86
C LEU A 71 1.31 12.31 11.34
N ALA A 72 1.55 13.29 12.21
CA ALA A 72 1.64 13.06 13.64
C ALA A 72 0.32 12.54 14.25
N GLN A 73 -0.83 13.05 13.76
CA GLN A 73 -2.15 12.55 14.16
C GLN A 73 -2.38 11.11 13.69
N ALA A 74 -1.96 10.77 12.47
CA ALA A 74 -2.01 9.39 11.97
C ALA A 74 -1.21 8.43 12.87
N GLY A 75 0.01 8.83 13.27
CA GLY A 75 0.81 8.09 14.24
C GLY A 75 0.09 7.90 15.58
N ALA A 76 -0.55 8.96 16.09
CA ALA A 76 -1.33 8.90 17.34
C ALA A 76 -2.53 7.93 17.22
N ASN A 77 -3.26 7.97 16.10
CA ASN A 77 -4.39 7.07 15.85
C ASN A 77 -3.93 5.60 15.74
N LEU A 78 -2.79 5.33 15.13
CA LEU A 78 -2.22 3.98 15.05
C LEU A 78 -1.76 3.47 16.43
N ARG A 79 -1.16 4.30 17.28
CA ARG A 79 -0.83 3.94 18.65
C ARG A 79 -2.09 3.65 19.49
N GLU A 80 -3.14 4.45 19.32
CA GLU A 80 -4.45 4.19 19.95
C GLU A 80 -5.06 2.87 19.46
N LEU A 81 -4.99 2.59 18.14
CA LEU A 81 -5.41 1.32 17.58
C LEU A 81 -4.69 0.15 18.26
N ALA A 82 -3.36 0.20 18.36
CA ALA A 82 -2.57 -0.87 18.98
C ALA A 82 -2.99 -1.12 20.42
N ALA A 83 -3.22 -0.06 21.20
CA ALA A 83 -3.69 -0.18 22.59
C ALA A 83 -5.10 -0.79 22.70
N LYS A 84 -5.99 -0.52 21.73
CA LYS A 84 -7.33 -1.13 21.69
C LYS A 84 -7.27 -2.60 21.22
N LEU A 85 -6.40 -2.93 20.27
CA LEU A 85 -6.18 -4.31 19.85
C LEU A 85 -5.56 -5.16 20.97
N GLN A 86 -4.70 -4.58 21.80
CA GLN A 86 -4.21 -5.26 23.00
C GLN A 86 -5.37 -5.62 23.95
N LYS A 87 -6.26 -4.70 24.26
CA LYS A 87 -7.43 -4.98 25.10
C LYS A 87 -8.36 -6.03 24.49
N LEU A 88 -8.49 -6.02 23.17
CA LEU A 88 -9.26 -7.02 22.44
C LEU A 88 -8.63 -8.42 22.60
N GLU A 89 -7.29 -8.55 22.46
CA GLU A 89 -6.59 -9.81 22.71
C GLU A 89 -6.75 -10.26 24.16
N GLU A 90 -6.57 -9.37 25.13
CA GLU A 90 -6.73 -9.69 26.56
C GLU A 90 -8.15 -10.20 26.91
N SER A 91 -9.18 -9.68 26.24
CA SER A 91 -10.57 -10.08 26.51
C SER A 91 -11.03 -11.30 25.73
N THR A 92 -10.43 -11.61 24.59
CA THR A 92 -10.90 -12.65 23.66
C THR A 92 -9.94 -13.81 23.49
N GLY A 93 -8.66 -13.63 23.86
CA GLY A 93 -7.56 -14.54 23.56
C GLY A 93 -7.17 -14.57 22.07
N LYS A 94 -7.73 -13.66 21.25
CA LYS A 94 -7.48 -13.60 19.81
C LYS A 94 -6.75 -12.31 19.44
N ARG A 95 -5.58 -12.44 18.81
CA ARG A 95 -4.76 -11.32 18.37
C ARG A 95 -5.10 -10.92 16.93
N ILE A 96 -5.44 -9.68 16.73
CA ILE A 96 -5.61 -9.08 15.41
C ILE A 96 -4.41 -8.18 15.10
N ILE A 97 -3.80 -8.41 13.94
CA ILE A 97 -2.69 -7.61 13.41
C ILE A 97 -3.25 -6.69 12.32
N VAL A 98 -3.04 -5.39 12.45
CA VAL A 98 -3.33 -4.45 11.37
C VAL A 98 -2.04 -4.23 10.59
N ALA A 99 -2.08 -4.56 9.30
CA ALA A 99 -0.95 -4.58 8.40
C ALA A 99 -1.07 -3.41 7.41
N ILE A 100 -0.20 -2.41 7.56
CA ILE A 100 -0.10 -1.23 6.69
C ILE A 100 0.47 -1.69 5.35
N GLU A 101 -0.20 -1.37 4.26
CA GLU A 101 0.13 -1.82 2.91
C GLU A 101 0.81 -0.69 2.13
N PRO A 102 2.15 -0.67 2.00
CA PRO A 102 2.84 0.31 1.18
C PRO A 102 2.35 0.27 -0.26
N GLU A 103 2.14 1.45 -0.85
CA GLU A 103 1.60 1.55 -2.20
C GLU A 103 2.20 2.74 -2.95
N PRO A 104 2.56 2.57 -4.23
CA PRO A 104 3.18 3.62 -5.04
C PRO A 104 2.38 4.93 -5.04
N GLY A 105 3.04 6.06 -4.80
CA GLY A 105 2.43 7.39 -4.76
C GLY A 105 1.80 7.79 -3.43
N CYS A 106 1.80 6.91 -2.44
CA CYS A 106 1.31 7.20 -1.09
C CYS A 106 2.42 7.72 -0.16
N VAL A 107 2.05 8.09 1.06
CA VAL A 107 3.01 8.53 2.11
C VAL A 107 4.04 7.45 2.41
N LEU A 108 3.65 6.20 2.35
CA LEU A 108 4.55 5.06 2.49
C LEU A 108 4.52 4.30 1.14
N ASP A 109 5.36 4.69 0.21
CA ASP A 109 5.41 4.08 -1.12
C ASP A 109 6.57 3.07 -1.28
N THR A 110 7.61 3.17 -0.46
CA THR A 110 8.73 2.24 -0.42
C THR A 110 8.86 1.53 0.93
N THR A 111 9.62 0.44 0.94
CA THR A 111 9.96 -0.26 2.19
C THR A 111 10.77 0.63 3.14
N GLN A 112 11.58 1.57 2.61
CA GLN A 112 12.34 2.49 3.44
C GLN A 112 11.42 3.46 4.18
N ASP A 113 10.39 4.00 3.51
CA ASP A 113 9.41 4.89 4.15
C ASP A 113 8.67 4.19 5.29
N VAL A 114 8.37 2.90 5.10
CA VAL A 114 7.79 2.08 6.18
C VAL A 114 8.71 1.98 7.37
N VAL A 115 10.00 1.69 7.16
CA VAL A 115 10.97 1.58 8.26
C VAL A 115 11.08 2.91 8.99
N ASP A 116 11.25 4.01 8.28
CA ASP A 116 11.37 5.36 8.85
C ASP A 116 10.10 5.75 9.63
N TRP A 117 8.92 5.40 9.11
CA TRP A 117 7.65 5.60 9.78
C TRP A 117 7.54 4.81 11.09
N PHE A 118 7.89 3.51 11.05
CA PHE A 118 7.85 2.66 12.24
C PHE A 118 8.85 3.12 13.30
N GLU A 119 10.04 3.57 12.91
CA GLU A 119 11.02 4.11 13.83
C GLU A 119 10.54 5.40 14.50
N LYS A 120 9.93 6.29 13.74
CA LYS A 120 9.48 7.60 14.21
C LYS A 120 8.18 7.52 15.01
N GLU A 121 7.15 6.88 14.45
CA GLU A 121 5.79 6.95 14.99
C GLU A 121 5.41 5.73 15.87
N LEU A 122 6.09 4.61 15.71
CA LEU A 122 5.82 3.35 16.40
C LEU A 122 7.10 2.76 17.04
N PRO A 123 7.86 3.55 17.83
CA PRO A 123 9.15 3.09 18.39
C PRO A 123 8.98 1.98 19.42
N GLU A 124 7.83 1.89 20.08
CA GLU A 124 7.60 0.94 21.16
C GLU A 124 7.20 -0.45 20.61
N THR A 125 7.88 -1.49 21.09
CA THR A 125 7.64 -2.88 20.68
C THR A 125 6.21 -3.35 20.97
N GLN A 126 5.56 -2.80 21.99
CA GLN A 126 4.16 -3.11 22.30
C GLN A 126 3.21 -2.69 21.16
N HIS A 127 3.47 -1.59 20.46
CA HIS A 127 2.67 -1.19 19.30
C HIS A 127 2.94 -2.11 18.11
N ARG A 128 4.20 -2.47 17.90
CA ARG A 128 4.63 -3.36 16.80
C ARG A 128 4.14 -4.81 16.96
N ARG A 129 3.63 -5.18 18.12
CA ARG A 129 2.95 -6.47 18.31
C ARG A 129 1.62 -6.56 17.53
N TYR A 130 0.96 -5.43 17.32
CA TYR A 130 -0.36 -5.33 16.67
C TYR A 130 -0.33 -4.63 15.33
N LEU A 131 0.76 -3.95 15.01
CA LEU A 131 0.94 -3.20 13.78
C LEU A 131 2.12 -3.78 13.00
N GLY A 132 1.89 -4.12 11.74
CA GLY A 132 2.89 -4.67 10.85
C GLY A 132 2.68 -4.16 9.42
N VAL A 133 3.31 -4.82 8.48
CA VAL A 133 3.24 -4.53 7.05
C VAL A 133 2.41 -5.58 6.32
N CYS A 134 1.57 -5.14 5.42
CA CYS A 134 1.04 -5.97 4.35
C CYS A 134 1.99 -5.83 3.15
N HIS A 135 2.80 -6.86 2.91
CA HIS A 135 3.70 -6.87 1.78
C HIS A 135 2.94 -7.28 0.52
N ASP A 136 2.59 -6.30 -0.31
CA ASP A 136 2.08 -6.53 -1.66
C ASP A 136 3.26 -6.60 -2.64
N ILE A 137 3.40 -7.75 -3.31
CA ILE A 137 4.55 -8.02 -4.18
C ILE A 137 4.53 -7.13 -5.43
N CYS A 138 3.35 -6.78 -5.97
CA CYS A 138 3.30 -5.92 -7.14
C CYS A 138 3.65 -4.46 -6.81
N HIS A 139 3.27 -3.95 -5.63
CA HIS A 139 3.60 -2.59 -5.24
C HIS A 139 5.12 -2.39 -5.14
N SER A 140 5.82 -3.28 -4.44
CA SER A 140 7.29 -3.23 -4.37
C SER A 140 7.96 -3.43 -5.74
N ALA A 141 7.37 -4.27 -6.63
CA ALA A 141 7.88 -4.45 -7.98
C ALA A 141 7.72 -3.17 -8.84
N VAL A 142 6.60 -2.46 -8.72
CA VAL A 142 6.39 -1.16 -9.39
C VAL A 142 7.40 -0.13 -8.92
N MET A 143 7.76 -0.14 -7.62
CA MET A 143 8.80 0.73 -7.05
C MET A 143 10.23 0.23 -7.35
N MET A 144 10.40 -0.80 -8.18
CA MET A 144 11.69 -1.42 -8.53
C MET A 144 12.48 -1.93 -7.31
N GLU A 145 11.81 -2.28 -6.22
CA GLU A 145 12.43 -2.87 -5.05
C GLU A 145 12.67 -4.37 -5.23
N SER A 146 13.86 -4.85 -4.88
CA SER A 146 14.16 -6.27 -4.83
C SER A 146 13.41 -6.92 -3.67
N GLN A 147 12.71 -8.03 -3.92
CA GLN A 147 11.97 -8.77 -2.89
C GLN A 147 12.88 -9.23 -1.74
N GLU A 148 14.11 -9.66 -2.04
CA GLU A 148 15.10 -10.06 -1.04
C GLU A 148 15.49 -8.88 -0.15
N GLU A 149 15.73 -7.70 -0.75
CA GLU A 149 16.08 -6.49 0.00
C GLU A 149 14.93 -5.99 0.85
N VAL A 150 13.69 -6.02 0.34
CA VAL A 150 12.47 -5.68 1.08
C VAL A 150 12.37 -6.53 2.35
N LEU A 151 12.42 -7.86 2.21
CA LEU A 151 12.32 -8.77 3.35
C LEU A 151 13.47 -8.56 4.34
N SER A 152 14.71 -8.43 3.84
CA SER A 152 15.89 -8.18 4.68
C SER A 152 15.77 -6.87 5.46
N ARG A 153 15.27 -5.80 4.84
CA ARG A 153 15.11 -4.47 5.46
C ARG A 153 14.06 -4.51 6.57
N LEU A 154 12.88 -5.09 6.31
CA LEU A 154 11.82 -5.24 7.31
C LEU A 154 12.27 -6.06 8.51
N VAL A 155 12.94 -7.19 8.29
CA VAL A 155 13.47 -8.04 9.37
C VAL A 155 14.49 -7.29 10.21
N LYS A 156 15.45 -6.59 9.59
CA LYS A 156 16.48 -5.79 10.29
C LYS A 156 15.85 -4.67 11.13
N ALA A 157 14.79 -4.05 10.64
CA ALA A 157 14.07 -2.98 11.35
C ALA A 157 13.12 -3.51 12.44
N GLY A 158 12.97 -4.83 12.58
CA GLY A 158 12.01 -5.42 13.52
C GLY A 158 10.55 -5.09 13.18
N VAL A 159 10.25 -4.90 11.90
CA VAL A 159 8.90 -4.69 11.39
C VAL A 159 8.31 -6.02 10.96
N MET A 160 7.19 -6.39 11.59
CA MET A 160 6.51 -7.66 11.32
C MET A 160 5.76 -7.63 9.98
N ILE A 161 5.90 -8.68 9.19
CA ILE A 161 5.01 -8.91 8.04
C ILE A 161 3.73 -9.58 8.58
N GLY A 162 2.64 -8.80 8.63
CA GLY A 162 1.35 -9.26 9.13
C GLY A 162 0.48 -9.90 8.06
N LYS A 163 0.76 -9.61 6.79
CA LYS A 163 0.05 -10.14 5.63
C LYS A 163 0.95 -10.07 4.39
N VAL A 164 0.73 -10.97 3.45
CA VAL A 164 1.34 -10.91 2.10
C VAL A 164 0.20 -10.96 1.08
N GLN A 165 0.26 -10.09 0.08
CA GLN A 165 -0.55 -10.18 -1.13
C GLN A 165 0.32 -10.70 -2.26
N VAL A 166 0.00 -11.91 -2.73
CA VAL A 166 0.71 -12.55 -3.85
C VAL A 166 0.10 -12.05 -5.15
N SER A 167 0.72 -11.05 -5.70
CA SER A 167 0.32 -10.33 -6.91
C SER A 167 1.53 -10.20 -7.84
N ASN A 168 1.35 -9.65 -9.03
CA ASN A 168 2.45 -9.35 -9.94
C ASN A 168 2.18 -8.06 -10.72
N ALA A 169 3.27 -7.39 -11.12
CA ALA A 169 3.24 -6.27 -12.05
C ALA A 169 3.60 -6.73 -13.46
N ILE A 170 3.03 -6.07 -14.47
CA ILE A 170 3.43 -6.25 -15.86
C ILE A 170 4.76 -5.53 -16.07
N ILE A 171 5.73 -6.21 -16.69
CA ILE A 171 7.04 -5.64 -17.00
C ILE A 171 7.21 -5.54 -18.52
N ALA A 172 7.57 -4.35 -19.00
CA ALA A 172 8.00 -4.12 -20.36
C ALA A 172 9.47 -3.68 -20.35
N ASP A 173 10.38 -4.51 -20.88
CA ASP A 173 11.79 -4.16 -21.02
C ASP A 173 11.99 -3.23 -22.22
N TRP A 174 11.53 -1.98 -22.02
CA TRP A 174 11.42 -0.97 -23.08
C TRP A 174 12.72 -0.68 -23.80
N LEU A 175 13.82 -0.58 -23.05
CA LEU A 175 15.14 -0.20 -23.61
C LEU A 175 15.75 -1.29 -24.49
N SER A 176 15.37 -2.56 -24.30
CA SER A 176 15.84 -3.67 -25.11
C SER A 176 14.93 -3.97 -26.31
N MET A 177 13.72 -3.38 -26.36
CA MET A 177 12.75 -3.66 -27.41
C MET A 177 13.09 -2.91 -28.70
N ALA A 178 12.96 -3.61 -29.87
CA ALA A 178 12.94 -2.93 -31.15
C ALA A 178 11.70 -2.04 -31.30
N VAL A 179 11.80 -0.93 -32.06
CA VAL A 179 10.73 0.07 -32.23
C VAL A 179 9.37 -0.54 -32.59
N GLY A 180 9.34 -1.55 -33.46
CA GLY A 180 8.10 -2.24 -33.83
C GLY A 180 7.45 -2.95 -32.64
N ARG A 181 8.26 -3.56 -31.75
CA ARG A 181 7.80 -4.24 -30.54
C ARG A 181 7.35 -3.25 -29.48
N GLN A 182 7.94 -2.07 -29.41
CA GLN A 182 7.50 -1.00 -28.49
C GLN A 182 6.07 -0.58 -28.81
N ARG A 183 5.71 -0.44 -30.10
CA ARG A 183 4.32 -0.13 -30.51
C ARG A 183 3.32 -1.21 -30.14
N GLU A 184 3.70 -2.48 -30.32
CA GLU A 184 2.88 -3.61 -29.89
C GLU A 184 2.69 -3.61 -28.37
N ALA A 185 3.75 -3.31 -27.61
CA ALA A 185 3.69 -3.23 -26.15
C ALA A 185 2.78 -2.08 -25.68
N ILE A 186 2.81 -0.90 -26.32
CA ILE A 186 1.88 0.20 -26.04
C ILE A 186 0.43 -0.24 -26.26
N ALA A 187 0.15 -0.89 -27.39
CA ALA A 187 -1.19 -1.38 -27.69
C ALA A 187 -1.69 -2.39 -26.65
N GLN A 188 -0.82 -3.31 -26.20
CA GLN A 188 -1.16 -4.27 -25.15
C GLN A 188 -1.37 -3.59 -23.78
N LEU A 189 -0.49 -2.67 -23.40
CA LEU A 189 -0.62 -1.93 -22.13
C LEU A 189 -1.91 -1.09 -22.10
N SER A 190 -2.33 -0.53 -23.24
CA SER A 190 -3.56 0.24 -23.35
C SER A 190 -4.82 -0.56 -23.00
N GLU A 191 -4.78 -1.89 -23.15
CA GLU A 191 -5.91 -2.76 -22.74
C GLU A 191 -6.10 -2.83 -21.21
N PHE A 192 -5.07 -2.45 -20.42
CA PHE A 192 -5.12 -2.36 -18.96
C PHE A 192 -5.43 -0.96 -18.43
N ALA A 193 -5.49 0.04 -19.32
CA ALA A 193 -5.78 1.43 -18.95
C ALA A 193 -7.29 1.65 -18.81
N GLU A 194 -7.86 1.34 -17.64
CA GLU A 194 -9.28 1.55 -17.34
C GLU A 194 -9.46 2.72 -16.35
N ASP A 195 -10.64 3.35 -16.34
CA ASP A 195 -10.86 4.61 -15.63
C ASP A 195 -11.13 4.45 -14.12
N ARG A 196 -11.49 3.26 -13.66
CA ARG A 196 -12.01 3.06 -12.30
C ARG A 196 -10.93 3.20 -11.23
N TYR A 197 -9.80 2.54 -11.41
CA TYR A 197 -8.69 2.52 -10.46
C TYR A 197 -7.45 3.23 -11.00
N LEU A 198 -6.49 3.51 -10.14
CA LEU A 198 -5.15 3.94 -10.55
C LEU A 198 -4.35 2.72 -11.02
N HIS A 199 -3.55 2.92 -12.06
CA HIS A 199 -2.58 1.93 -12.54
C HIS A 199 -1.19 2.54 -12.42
N GLN A 200 -0.70 2.64 -11.16
CA GLN A 200 0.61 3.21 -10.87
C GLN A 200 1.69 2.48 -11.66
N THR A 201 2.53 3.23 -12.34
CA THR A 201 3.54 2.68 -13.25
C THR A 201 4.91 3.25 -12.93
N GLY A 202 5.83 2.37 -12.52
CA GLY A 202 7.24 2.69 -12.38
C GLY A 202 7.96 2.60 -13.73
N ARG A 203 8.82 3.57 -14.07
CA ARG A 203 9.70 3.47 -15.22
C ARG A 203 11.15 3.83 -14.91
N LEU A 204 12.08 3.18 -15.57
CA LEU A 204 13.47 3.58 -15.62
C LEU A 204 13.70 4.42 -16.87
N LYS A 205 14.24 5.63 -16.68
CA LYS A 205 14.66 6.50 -17.79
C LYS A 205 15.97 6.01 -18.38
N ALA A 206 16.33 6.55 -19.55
CA ALA A 206 17.57 6.20 -20.24
C ALA A 206 18.84 6.51 -19.41
N ASP A 207 18.78 7.45 -18.49
CA ASP A 207 19.86 7.80 -17.55
C ASP A 207 19.89 6.89 -16.31
N GLY A 208 18.99 5.91 -16.21
CA GLY A 208 18.86 5.00 -15.08
C GLY A 208 18.05 5.55 -13.89
N SER A 209 17.57 6.79 -13.96
CA SER A 209 16.72 7.35 -12.91
C SER A 209 15.33 6.70 -12.91
N PHE A 210 14.78 6.50 -11.71
CA PHE A 210 13.42 6.03 -11.52
C PHE A 210 12.42 7.18 -11.59
N GLU A 211 11.27 6.94 -12.19
CA GLU A 211 10.13 7.83 -12.19
C GLU A 211 8.85 7.02 -11.93
N LEU A 212 8.06 7.49 -10.99
CA LEU A 212 6.70 6.99 -10.80
C LEU A 212 5.72 7.84 -11.59
N VAL A 213 4.94 7.21 -12.44
CA VAL A 213 3.79 7.82 -13.12
C VAL A 213 2.52 7.37 -12.40
N GLU A 214 1.70 8.34 -11.98
CA GLU A 214 0.52 8.06 -11.15
C GLU A 214 -0.47 7.11 -11.80
N ASP A 215 -0.64 7.24 -13.12
CA ASP A 215 -1.60 6.41 -13.83
C ASP A 215 -1.09 6.03 -15.22
N LEU A 216 -1.24 4.78 -15.61
CA LEU A 216 -0.82 4.25 -16.92
C LEU A 216 -1.32 5.06 -18.12
N PRO A 217 -2.58 5.56 -18.17
CA PRO A 217 -3.02 6.43 -19.25
C PRO A 217 -2.15 7.68 -19.47
N ASP A 218 -1.58 8.24 -18.39
CA ASP A 218 -0.71 9.41 -18.49
C ASP A 218 0.62 9.07 -19.16
N LEU A 219 1.19 7.91 -18.80
CA LEU A 219 2.40 7.39 -19.44
C LEU A 219 2.17 7.14 -20.93
N LEU A 220 1.06 6.49 -21.29
CA LEU A 220 0.75 6.16 -22.69
C LEU A 220 0.59 7.43 -23.55
N ARG A 221 -0.09 8.47 -23.03
CA ARG A 221 -0.21 9.77 -23.71
C ARG A 221 1.15 10.45 -23.93
N SER A 222 2.05 10.38 -22.97
CA SER A 222 3.39 10.96 -23.11
C SER A 222 4.21 10.23 -24.18
N ALA A 223 4.16 8.89 -24.23
CA ALA A 223 4.85 8.08 -25.23
C ALA A 223 4.37 8.38 -26.67
N GLU A 224 3.07 8.54 -26.88
CA GLU A 224 2.50 8.92 -28.18
C GLU A 224 2.93 10.34 -28.64
N SER A 225 3.16 11.24 -27.68
CA SER A 225 3.60 12.63 -27.99
C SER A 225 5.08 12.69 -28.40
N GLU A 226 5.91 11.83 -27.87
CA GLU A 226 7.34 11.72 -28.21
C GLU A 226 7.56 11.06 -29.58
N GLU A 227 6.62 10.26 -30.10
CA GLU A 227 6.69 9.63 -31.41
C GLU A 227 6.25 10.51 -32.58
N LYS A 228 5.72 11.73 -32.36
CA LYS A 228 5.37 12.65 -33.47
C LYS A 228 6.63 13.39 -33.92
N PRO A 229 7.20 13.07 -35.10
CA PRO A 229 8.25 13.92 -35.69
C PRO A 229 7.66 15.29 -36.01
N ALA A 230 8.42 16.36 -35.72
CA ALA A 230 8.13 17.72 -36.09
C ALA A 230 8.07 17.90 -37.61
#